data_1eafc01de2ba8c4fe035cf389691afbc
#
_entry.id   1eafc01de2ba8c4fe035cf389691afbc
#
_cell.length_a   1.000
_cell.length_b   1.000
_cell.length_c   1.000
_cell.angle_alpha   90.00
_cell.angle_beta   90.00
_cell.angle_gamma   90.00
#
_symmetry.space_group_name_H-M   'P 1'
#
loop_
_entity.id
_entity.type
_entity.pdbx_description
1 polymer ?
#
loop_
_entity_poly.entity_id
_entity_poly.type
_entity_poly.pdbx_seq_one_letter_code
_entity_poly.pdbx_strand_id
1 'polypeptide(L)'
;MDEFEKDFRCESSEPAEFTLESSEATEPGTLYIVATPIGNSRDMSSRGIRILSECDIIAAEDTRRSMVLLNKLGIRNRLVSNHKFNEYGKAKYFISELKNGKSVAVITDAGTPCISDPGNELIRAAVAEDIRVVGIPGCCAAVNALSVSGFDLSSFLFYGFFPRENAERKKLLEKMRRSDTKTFAFYESPKRIMELVVFFAETKADVQLCLCNDMTKLHEMTFRGTPEEVKEQLLSKGNYDKGEYAVIVEVQEAYRFVKTEHTVSPEALLMEMMVANGLTNTKDAVNALLADPNNSYSKNELKSAALNMKKILNP
;
A
#
# COMPACT_ATOMS: atom_id res chain seq x y z
N MET A 1 -4.22 12.70 -38.93
CA MET A 1 -5.53 12.00 -38.81
C MET A 1 -5.34 10.67 -39.49
N ASP A 2 -5.64 9.59 -38.77
CA ASP A 2 -5.72 8.19 -39.22
C ASP A 2 -4.44 7.38 -39.39
N GLU A 3 -3.78 7.09 -38.25
CA GLU A 3 -2.83 5.96 -38.13
C GLU A 3 -3.10 5.03 -36.93
N PHE A 4 -4.33 5.01 -36.39
CA PHE A 4 -4.66 4.25 -35.15
C PHE A 4 -5.70 3.13 -35.33
N GLU A 5 -6.03 2.69 -36.56
CA GLU A 5 -6.86 1.50 -36.77
C GLU A 5 -6.10 0.39 -37.50
N LYS A 6 -5.12 -0.21 -36.84
CA LYS A 6 -4.75 -1.59 -37.15
C LYS A 6 -5.52 -2.50 -36.18
N ASP A 7 -6.67 -2.93 -36.64
CA ASP A 7 -7.47 -3.99 -36.00
C ASP A 7 -6.67 -5.30 -36.05
N PHE A 8 -5.97 -5.60 -34.96
CA PHE A 8 -5.30 -6.89 -34.80
C PHE A 8 -6.34 -7.94 -34.46
N ARG A 9 -7.02 -8.46 -35.49
CA ARG A 9 -7.82 -9.68 -35.33
C ARG A 9 -6.87 -10.83 -35.11
N CYS A 10 -6.97 -11.47 -33.96
CA CYS A 10 -6.37 -12.76 -33.74
C CYS A 10 -6.99 -13.72 -34.77
N GLU A 11 -6.26 -14.05 -35.83
CA GLU A 11 -6.68 -15.14 -36.73
C GLU A 11 -6.78 -16.39 -35.86
N SER A 12 -7.89 -17.11 -35.97
CA SER A 12 -8.16 -18.36 -35.26
C SER A 12 -7.16 -19.43 -35.70
N SER A 13 -5.95 -19.39 -35.17
CA SER A 13 -5.13 -20.57 -35.01
C SER A 13 -5.85 -21.46 -34.00
N GLU A 14 -5.90 -22.76 -34.26
CA GLU A 14 -6.36 -23.76 -33.28
C GLU A 14 -5.82 -23.37 -31.90
N PRO A 15 -6.63 -23.50 -30.82
CA PRO A 15 -6.15 -23.14 -29.49
C PRO A 15 -4.83 -23.87 -29.30
N ALA A 16 -3.73 -23.11 -29.30
CA ALA A 16 -2.44 -23.67 -28.91
C ALA A 16 -2.75 -24.37 -27.59
N GLU A 17 -2.60 -25.69 -27.53
CA GLU A 17 -2.54 -26.40 -26.26
C GLU A 17 -1.56 -25.60 -25.43
N PHE A 18 -2.09 -24.90 -24.44
CA PHE A 18 -1.28 -24.21 -23.47
C PHE A 18 -0.63 -25.30 -22.64
N THR A 19 0.33 -25.99 -23.28
CA THR A 19 1.23 -26.90 -22.60
C THR A 19 1.94 -26.00 -21.59
N LEU A 20 1.55 -26.13 -20.33
CA LEU A 20 2.29 -25.62 -19.19
C LEU A 20 3.67 -26.32 -19.22
N GLU A 21 4.51 -25.90 -20.20
CA GLU A 21 5.93 -26.22 -20.19
C GLU A 21 6.60 -25.39 -19.09
N SER A 22 6.41 -25.82 -17.90
CA SER A 22 7.41 -25.87 -16.85
C SER A 22 6.85 -26.74 -15.74
N SER A 23 7.15 -28.00 -15.84
CA SER A 23 7.07 -28.96 -14.76
C SER A 23 8.08 -28.62 -13.65
N GLU A 24 7.99 -27.40 -13.11
CA GLU A 24 8.71 -27.11 -11.89
C GLU A 24 7.84 -27.62 -10.75
N ALA A 25 8.02 -28.89 -10.41
CA ALA A 25 7.63 -29.42 -9.12
C ALA A 25 8.13 -28.48 -8.01
N THR A 26 7.50 -28.51 -6.83
CA THR A 26 8.03 -27.75 -5.69
C THR A 26 9.46 -28.17 -5.42
N GLU A 27 10.37 -27.18 -5.39
CA GLU A 27 11.78 -27.46 -5.14
C GLU A 27 12.02 -27.65 -3.63
N PRO A 28 12.83 -28.67 -3.26
CA PRO A 28 13.25 -28.87 -1.88
C PRO A 28 13.91 -27.61 -1.29
N GLY A 29 13.66 -27.34 -0.02
CA GLY A 29 14.27 -26.22 0.69
C GLY A 29 13.80 -24.83 0.23
N THR A 30 12.67 -24.74 -0.47
CA THR A 30 12.16 -23.47 -1.01
C THR A 30 10.94 -22.97 -0.24
N LEU A 31 10.94 -21.66 0.07
CA LEU A 31 9.82 -20.94 0.66
C LEU A 31 8.99 -20.26 -0.44
N TYR A 32 7.72 -20.62 -0.56
CA TYR A 32 6.79 -20.06 -1.53
C TYR A 32 5.84 -19.06 -0.83
N ILE A 33 5.70 -17.86 -1.40
CA ILE A 33 4.74 -16.85 -0.92
C ILE A 33 3.56 -16.88 -1.88
N VAL A 34 2.44 -17.44 -1.43
CA VAL A 34 1.30 -17.73 -2.31
C VAL A 34 0.15 -16.79 -2.01
N ALA A 35 -0.21 -15.93 -2.96
CA ALA A 35 -1.37 -15.08 -2.85
C ALA A 35 -2.67 -15.90 -2.91
N THR A 36 -3.61 -15.59 -2.01
CA THR A 36 -4.94 -16.21 -1.92
C THR A 36 -6.03 -15.27 -2.42
N PRO A 37 -7.22 -15.78 -2.80
CA PRO A 37 -8.32 -14.94 -3.26
C PRO A 37 -8.77 -13.90 -2.22
N ILE A 38 -9.19 -12.73 -2.70
CA ILE A 38 -9.72 -11.64 -1.86
C ILE A 38 -11.26 -11.64 -1.77
N GLY A 39 -11.91 -12.62 -2.37
CA GLY A 39 -13.38 -12.74 -2.35
C GLY A 39 -13.89 -13.86 -3.26
N ASN A 40 -13.31 -13.99 -4.44
CA ASN A 40 -13.71 -15.00 -5.44
C ASN A 40 -12.65 -16.11 -5.53
N SER A 41 -13.00 -17.32 -5.15
CA SER A 41 -12.06 -18.46 -5.20
C SER A 41 -11.57 -18.80 -6.62
N ARG A 42 -12.23 -18.32 -7.68
CA ARG A 42 -11.79 -18.48 -9.07
C ARG A 42 -10.58 -17.62 -9.43
N ASP A 43 -10.26 -16.62 -8.61
CA ASP A 43 -9.08 -15.75 -8.81
C ASP A 43 -7.80 -16.40 -8.30
N MET A 44 -7.87 -17.64 -7.79
CA MET A 44 -6.69 -18.40 -7.42
C MET A 44 -5.91 -18.82 -8.67
N SER A 45 -4.63 -18.48 -8.71
CA SER A 45 -3.79 -18.84 -9.86
C SER A 45 -3.57 -20.37 -9.93
N SER A 46 -3.54 -20.93 -11.14
CA SER A 46 -3.24 -22.35 -11.35
C SER A 46 -1.89 -22.77 -10.74
N ARG A 47 -0.88 -21.89 -10.84
CA ARG A 47 0.43 -22.10 -10.22
C ARG A 47 0.33 -22.12 -8.69
N GLY A 48 -0.49 -21.25 -8.10
CA GLY A 48 -0.76 -21.23 -6.65
C GLY A 48 -1.43 -22.53 -6.18
N ILE A 49 -2.45 -23.01 -6.91
CA ILE A 49 -3.12 -24.29 -6.61
C ILE A 49 -2.10 -25.44 -6.62
N ARG A 50 -1.24 -25.51 -7.65
CA ARG A 50 -0.23 -26.54 -7.76
C ARG A 50 0.76 -26.49 -6.59
N ILE A 51 1.35 -25.33 -6.30
CA ILE A 51 2.31 -25.19 -5.20
C ILE A 51 1.69 -25.61 -3.86
N LEU A 52 0.45 -25.19 -3.57
CA LEU A 52 -0.25 -25.58 -2.34
C LEU A 52 -0.58 -27.07 -2.28
N SER A 53 -0.72 -27.73 -3.43
CA SER A 53 -0.95 -29.18 -3.50
C SER A 53 0.32 -29.99 -3.29
N GLU A 54 1.46 -29.49 -3.77
CA GLU A 54 2.72 -30.24 -3.83
C GLU A 54 3.68 -29.93 -2.67
N CYS A 55 3.62 -28.75 -2.06
CA CYS A 55 4.53 -28.38 -0.96
C CYS A 55 4.32 -29.29 0.26
N ASP A 56 5.37 -29.44 1.08
CA ASP A 56 5.33 -30.32 2.27
C ASP A 56 4.51 -29.70 3.42
N ILE A 57 4.51 -28.36 3.52
CA ILE A 57 3.88 -27.65 4.64
C ILE A 57 3.29 -26.35 4.13
N ILE A 58 2.06 -26.04 4.56
CA ILE A 58 1.43 -24.72 4.37
C ILE A 58 1.43 -23.98 5.71
N ALA A 59 2.15 -22.86 5.77
CA ALA A 59 2.12 -21.89 6.86
C ALA A 59 0.93 -20.93 6.63
N ALA A 60 -0.09 -21.02 7.48
CA ALA A 60 -1.36 -20.30 7.32
C ALA A 60 -1.64 -19.37 8.48
N GLU A 61 -2.19 -18.19 8.21
CA GLU A 61 -2.59 -17.21 9.22
C GLU A 61 -3.70 -17.77 10.12
N ASP A 62 -4.86 -18.09 9.57
CA ASP A 62 -5.92 -18.86 10.25
C ASP A 62 -6.12 -20.22 9.55
N THR A 63 -5.69 -21.28 10.19
CA THR A 63 -5.78 -22.65 9.64
C THR A 63 -7.22 -23.08 9.35
N ARG A 64 -8.22 -22.55 10.07
CA ARG A 64 -9.64 -22.88 9.86
C ARG A 64 -10.14 -22.27 8.54
N ARG A 65 -9.84 -20.99 8.30
CA ARG A 65 -10.18 -20.29 7.03
C ARG A 65 -9.45 -20.91 5.87
N SER A 66 -8.16 -21.14 6.03
CA SER A 66 -7.33 -21.78 5.00
C SER A 66 -7.83 -23.17 4.66
N MET A 67 -8.27 -23.96 5.63
CA MET A 67 -8.87 -25.28 5.38
C MET A 67 -10.12 -25.19 4.49
N VAL A 68 -10.98 -24.18 4.71
CA VAL A 68 -12.17 -23.96 3.86
C VAL A 68 -11.76 -23.66 2.42
N LEU A 69 -10.75 -22.81 2.22
CA LEU A 69 -10.22 -22.49 0.90
C LEU A 69 -9.65 -23.74 0.22
N LEU A 70 -8.74 -24.44 0.90
CA LEU A 70 -8.10 -25.64 0.35
C LEU A 70 -9.11 -26.73 -0.03
N ASN A 71 -10.12 -26.95 0.81
CA ASN A 71 -11.20 -27.90 0.51
C ASN A 71 -11.98 -27.51 -0.76
N LYS A 72 -12.27 -26.20 -0.95
CA LYS A 72 -12.93 -25.71 -2.19
C LYS A 72 -12.06 -25.94 -3.44
N LEU A 73 -10.75 -25.89 -3.29
CA LEU A 73 -9.78 -26.11 -4.37
C LEU A 73 -9.41 -27.58 -4.55
N GLY A 74 -9.97 -28.48 -3.73
CA GLY A 74 -9.64 -29.92 -3.77
C GLY A 74 -8.24 -30.26 -3.25
N ILE A 75 -7.61 -29.34 -2.51
CA ILE A 75 -6.23 -29.51 -1.98
C ILE A 75 -6.28 -30.14 -0.59
N ARG A 76 -5.46 -31.18 -0.41
CA ARG A 76 -5.23 -31.82 0.89
C ARG A 76 -3.77 -31.70 1.25
N ASN A 77 -3.45 -30.89 2.25
CA ASN A 77 -2.08 -30.68 2.67
C ASN A 77 -1.97 -30.35 4.16
N ARG A 78 -0.77 -30.41 4.70
CA ARG A 78 -0.46 -30.12 6.10
C ARG A 78 -0.47 -28.61 6.37
N LEU A 79 -1.42 -28.15 7.18
CA LEU A 79 -1.50 -26.76 7.65
C LEU A 79 -0.79 -26.58 8.99
N VAL A 80 0.01 -25.53 9.12
CA VAL A 80 0.64 -25.09 10.36
C VAL A 80 0.35 -23.61 10.57
N SER A 81 -0.11 -23.23 11.76
CA SER A 81 -0.45 -21.83 12.06
C SER A 81 0.79 -20.94 12.06
N ASN A 82 0.69 -19.77 11.37
CA ASN A 82 1.70 -18.71 11.28
C ASN A 82 1.01 -17.35 11.33
N HIS A 83 0.52 -16.94 12.48
CA HIS A 83 -0.15 -15.65 12.68
C HIS A 83 0.76 -14.66 13.42
N LYS A 84 0.42 -13.38 13.37
CA LYS A 84 1.20 -12.26 13.93
C LYS A 84 1.73 -12.48 15.36
N PHE A 85 1.00 -13.21 16.21
CA PHE A 85 1.40 -13.42 17.60
C PHE A 85 2.36 -14.59 17.82
N ASN A 86 2.50 -15.50 16.84
CA ASN A 86 3.40 -16.66 16.95
C ASN A 86 4.51 -16.68 15.87
N GLU A 87 4.49 -15.75 14.94
CA GLU A 87 5.35 -15.68 13.76
C GLU A 87 6.84 -15.81 14.14
N TYR A 88 7.31 -15.05 15.14
CA TYR A 88 8.71 -15.10 15.57
C TYR A 88 9.13 -16.49 16.10
N GLY A 89 8.30 -17.11 16.92
CA GLY A 89 8.57 -18.48 17.44
C GLY A 89 8.49 -19.55 16.35
N LYS A 90 7.56 -19.40 15.42
CA LYS A 90 7.35 -20.33 14.31
C LYS A 90 8.35 -20.19 13.19
N ALA A 91 8.93 -19.02 12.97
CA ALA A 91 9.96 -18.82 11.95
C ALA A 91 11.12 -19.85 12.11
N LYS A 92 11.60 -20.06 13.33
CA LYS A 92 12.66 -21.05 13.61
C LYS A 92 12.27 -22.48 13.17
N TYR A 93 11.02 -22.86 13.43
CA TYR A 93 10.49 -24.16 13.03
C TYR A 93 10.49 -24.30 11.51
N PHE A 94 9.92 -23.33 10.77
CA PHE A 94 9.86 -23.37 9.32
C PHE A 94 11.25 -23.34 8.67
N ILE A 95 12.17 -22.53 9.20
CA ILE A 95 13.57 -22.50 8.76
C ILE A 95 14.24 -23.87 8.92
N SER A 96 14.00 -24.53 10.05
CA SER A 96 14.52 -25.91 10.25
C SER A 96 13.95 -26.90 9.24
N GLU A 97 12.65 -26.82 8.94
CA GLU A 97 12.02 -27.69 7.95
C GLU A 97 12.58 -27.44 6.54
N LEU A 98 12.77 -26.16 6.17
CA LEU A 98 13.35 -25.74 4.88
C LEU A 98 14.80 -26.23 4.75
N LYS A 99 15.63 -26.10 5.79
CA LYS A 99 17.00 -26.63 5.82
C LYS A 99 17.07 -28.17 5.72
N ASN A 100 16.02 -28.84 6.18
CA ASN A 100 15.88 -30.29 6.03
C ASN A 100 15.36 -30.71 4.63
N GLY A 101 15.31 -29.78 3.68
CA GLY A 101 14.91 -30.04 2.30
C GLY A 101 13.41 -30.06 2.06
N LYS A 102 12.57 -29.66 3.04
CA LYS A 102 11.12 -29.52 2.83
C LYS A 102 10.80 -28.20 2.14
N SER A 103 9.76 -28.21 1.32
CA SER A 103 9.16 -27.02 0.74
C SER A 103 8.04 -26.48 1.65
N VAL A 104 8.00 -25.16 1.82
CA VAL A 104 6.99 -24.47 2.66
C VAL A 104 6.29 -23.41 1.83
N ALA A 105 4.95 -23.38 1.86
CA ALA A 105 4.15 -22.30 1.29
C ALA A 105 3.54 -21.43 2.39
N VAL A 106 3.66 -20.11 2.27
CA VAL A 106 2.99 -19.14 3.15
C VAL A 106 1.73 -18.62 2.49
N ILE A 107 0.61 -18.66 3.19
CA ILE A 107 -0.67 -18.05 2.79
C ILE A 107 -1.24 -17.22 3.94
N THR A 108 -2.05 -16.23 3.58
CA THR A 108 -2.86 -15.41 4.49
C THR A 108 -4.34 -15.64 4.26
N ASP A 109 -5.19 -15.07 5.09
CA ASP A 109 -6.64 -15.23 4.97
C ASP A 109 -7.18 -14.73 3.64
N ALA A 110 -6.58 -13.67 3.08
CA ALA A 110 -6.95 -13.08 1.79
C ALA A 110 -5.79 -12.26 1.21
N GLY A 111 -5.54 -12.38 -0.08
CA GLY A 111 -4.55 -11.57 -0.79
C GLY A 111 -3.11 -12.07 -0.71
N THR A 112 -2.18 -11.17 -0.93
CA THR A 112 -0.74 -11.44 -0.97
C THR A 112 -0.16 -11.38 0.45
N PRO A 113 0.48 -12.46 0.95
CA PRO A 113 1.14 -12.45 2.25
C PRO A 113 2.11 -11.28 2.41
N CYS A 114 2.28 -10.80 3.64
CA CYS A 114 3.16 -9.68 4.02
C CYS A 114 2.67 -8.28 3.62
N ILE A 115 1.62 -8.17 2.81
CA ILE A 115 1.03 -6.87 2.45
C ILE A 115 -0.11 -6.54 3.41
N SER A 116 0.21 -5.93 4.55
CA SER A 116 -0.64 -5.72 5.74
C SER A 116 -0.97 -6.98 6.54
N ASP A 117 -0.36 -8.10 6.20
CA ASP A 117 -0.57 -9.44 6.74
C ASP A 117 0.72 -10.03 7.34
N PRO A 118 0.65 -11.13 8.13
CA PRO A 118 1.84 -11.80 8.63
C PRO A 118 2.66 -12.47 7.51
N GLY A 119 3.92 -12.83 7.82
CA GLY A 119 4.83 -13.53 6.93
C GLY A 119 6.22 -12.88 6.84
N ASN A 120 6.33 -11.61 7.19
CA ASN A 120 7.57 -10.85 7.07
C ASN A 120 8.73 -11.45 7.89
N GLU A 121 8.48 -11.90 9.11
CA GLU A 121 9.53 -12.46 9.97
C GLU A 121 10.07 -13.78 9.41
N LEU A 122 9.20 -14.62 8.85
CA LEU A 122 9.61 -15.86 8.21
C LEU A 122 10.45 -15.59 6.95
N ILE A 123 10.03 -14.63 6.11
CA ILE A 123 10.78 -14.26 4.90
C ILE A 123 12.15 -13.69 5.28
N ARG A 124 12.21 -12.79 6.27
CA ARG A 124 13.49 -12.23 6.75
C ARG A 124 14.43 -13.33 7.25
N ALA A 125 13.89 -14.26 8.04
CA ALA A 125 14.67 -15.39 8.53
C ALA A 125 15.16 -16.31 7.39
N ALA A 126 14.31 -16.55 6.38
CA ALA A 126 14.70 -17.36 5.22
C ALA A 126 15.81 -16.69 4.40
N VAL A 127 15.68 -15.40 4.12
CA VAL A 127 16.71 -14.60 3.41
C VAL A 127 18.02 -14.56 4.20
N ALA A 128 17.97 -14.40 5.51
CA ALA A 128 19.16 -14.38 6.36
C ALA A 128 19.91 -15.72 6.40
N GLU A 129 19.22 -16.82 6.07
CA GLU A 129 19.76 -18.19 6.03
C GLU A 129 20.01 -18.69 4.59
N ASP A 130 20.02 -17.76 3.64
CA ASP A 130 20.24 -18.02 2.19
C ASP A 130 19.28 -19.05 1.59
N ILE A 131 18.06 -19.13 2.14
CA ILE A 131 16.99 -20.00 1.67
C ILE A 131 16.29 -19.33 0.48
N ARG A 132 16.06 -20.07 -0.59
CA ARG A 132 15.33 -19.59 -1.76
C ARG A 132 13.90 -19.21 -1.40
N VAL A 133 13.50 -17.96 -1.74
CA VAL A 133 12.13 -17.45 -1.56
C VAL A 133 11.53 -17.15 -2.93
N VAL A 134 10.36 -17.72 -3.22
CA VAL A 134 9.66 -17.56 -4.51
C VAL A 134 8.28 -16.97 -4.31
N GLY A 135 8.02 -15.82 -4.93
CA GLY A 135 6.69 -15.21 -4.95
C GLY A 135 5.81 -15.83 -6.04
N ILE A 136 4.60 -16.25 -5.67
CA ILE A 136 3.58 -16.73 -6.61
C ILE A 136 2.57 -15.61 -6.85
N PRO A 137 2.51 -15.04 -8.06
CA PRO A 137 1.61 -13.94 -8.37
C PRO A 137 0.14 -14.32 -8.14
N GLY A 138 -0.63 -13.34 -7.67
CA GLY A 138 -2.08 -13.51 -7.46
C GLY A 138 -2.72 -12.24 -6.92
N CYS A 139 -3.85 -12.39 -6.22
CA CYS A 139 -4.70 -11.29 -5.77
C CYS A 139 -3.99 -10.35 -4.78
N CYS A 140 -4.13 -9.05 -5.03
CA CYS A 140 -3.75 -7.99 -4.11
C CYS A 140 -4.80 -6.87 -4.17
N ALA A 141 -5.55 -6.66 -3.09
CA ALA A 141 -6.65 -5.71 -3.06
C ALA A 141 -6.18 -4.27 -3.36
N ALA A 142 -5.01 -3.85 -2.85
CA ALA A 142 -4.48 -2.52 -3.08
C ALA A 142 -4.17 -2.28 -4.56
N VAL A 143 -3.49 -3.23 -5.21
CA VAL A 143 -3.13 -3.12 -6.63
C VAL A 143 -4.37 -3.18 -7.52
N ASN A 144 -5.33 -4.05 -7.19
CA ASN A 144 -6.59 -4.14 -7.94
C ASN A 144 -7.41 -2.84 -7.81
N ALA A 145 -7.50 -2.25 -6.61
CA ALA A 145 -8.18 -0.98 -6.41
C ALA A 145 -7.48 0.18 -7.15
N LEU A 146 -6.13 0.22 -7.15
CA LEU A 146 -5.37 1.18 -7.94
C LEU A 146 -5.70 1.07 -9.43
N SER A 147 -5.71 -0.14 -9.99
CA SER A 147 -5.94 -0.35 -11.44
C SER A 147 -7.30 0.13 -11.93
N VAL A 148 -8.31 0.19 -11.06
CA VAL A 148 -9.66 0.66 -11.39
C VAL A 148 -9.95 2.07 -10.90
N SER A 149 -9.00 2.75 -10.23
CA SER A 149 -9.23 4.08 -9.65
C SER A 149 -9.46 5.16 -10.69
N GLY A 150 -8.77 5.09 -11.81
CA GLY A 150 -8.72 6.15 -12.83
C GLY A 150 -7.75 7.29 -12.49
N PHE A 151 -6.91 7.11 -11.48
CA PHE A 151 -5.93 8.10 -11.00
C PHE A 151 -4.56 7.93 -11.66
N ASP A 152 -3.65 8.88 -11.44
CA ASP A 152 -2.28 8.79 -11.91
C ASP A 152 -1.52 7.70 -11.12
N LEU A 153 -1.11 6.65 -11.81
CA LEU A 153 -0.40 5.51 -11.25
C LEU A 153 1.08 5.46 -11.62
N SER A 154 1.64 6.54 -12.14
CA SER A 154 3.08 6.64 -12.44
C SER A 154 3.93 6.36 -11.18
N SER A 155 3.42 6.75 -10.03
CA SER A 155 3.91 6.36 -8.70
C SER A 155 2.76 6.31 -7.70
N PHE A 156 2.85 5.43 -6.71
CA PHE A 156 1.88 5.37 -5.62
C PHE A 156 2.55 4.93 -4.31
N LEU A 157 1.90 5.24 -3.18
CA LEU A 157 2.32 4.80 -1.85
C LEU A 157 1.20 4.03 -1.17
N PHE A 158 1.52 2.83 -0.70
CA PHE A 158 0.62 2.02 0.11
C PHE A 158 0.98 2.15 1.59
N TYR A 159 0.01 2.54 2.41
CA TYR A 159 0.18 2.78 3.84
C TYR A 159 -0.43 1.70 4.74
N GLY A 160 -1.07 0.68 4.18
CA GLY A 160 -1.86 -0.28 4.96
C GLY A 160 -3.16 0.36 5.46
N PHE A 161 -3.52 0.14 6.72
CA PHE A 161 -4.75 0.72 7.28
C PHE A 161 -4.61 2.20 7.59
N PHE A 162 -5.70 2.96 7.30
CA PHE A 162 -5.74 4.39 7.62
C PHE A 162 -5.65 4.60 9.14
N PRO A 163 -4.90 5.63 9.62
CA PRO A 163 -4.69 5.85 11.05
C PRO A 163 -5.99 6.02 11.84
N ARG A 164 -5.99 5.56 13.09
CA ARG A 164 -7.15 5.68 13.98
C ARG A 164 -7.23 7.05 14.62
N GLU A 165 -6.10 7.53 15.13
CA GLU A 165 -5.99 8.78 15.86
C GLU A 165 -6.03 10.00 14.94
N ASN A 166 -6.82 11.00 15.28
CA ASN A 166 -7.01 12.20 14.46
C ASN A 166 -5.71 13.00 14.26
N ALA A 167 -4.84 13.00 15.27
CA ALA A 167 -3.53 13.62 15.16
C ALA A 167 -2.63 12.94 14.13
N GLU A 168 -2.68 11.61 14.04
CA GLU A 168 -1.93 10.83 13.06
C GLU A 168 -2.51 10.99 11.65
N ARG A 169 -3.83 11.06 11.52
CA ARG A 169 -4.53 11.38 10.26
C ARG A 169 -4.06 12.72 9.69
N LYS A 170 -4.00 13.77 10.53
CA LYS A 170 -3.50 15.08 10.11
C LYS A 170 -2.03 15.07 9.71
N LYS A 171 -1.17 14.37 10.46
CA LYS A 171 0.24 14.19 10.10
C LYS A 171 0.40 13.45 8.77
N LEU A 172 -0.43 12.42 8.54
CA LEU A 172 -0.42 11.68 7.28
C LEU A 172 -0.87 12.56 6.12
N LEU A 173 -1.94 13.36 6.27
CA LEU A 173 -2.39 14.29 5.25
C LEU A 173 -1.29 15.29 4.88
N GLU A 174 -0.60 15.87 5.86
CA GLU A 174 0.54 16.77 5.61
C GLU A 174 1.69 16.05 4.88
N LYS A 175 1.94 14.77 5.22
CA LYS A 175 2.93 13.95 4.52
C LYS A 175 2.52 13.67 3.07
N MET A 176 1.24 13.39 2.83
CA MET A 176 0.70 13.21 1.48
C MET A 176 0.86 14.47 0.63
N ARG A 177 0.54 15.64 1.17
CA ARG A 177 0.69 16.94 0.49
C ARG A 177 2.14 17.28 0.13
N ARG A 178 3.10 16.80 0.90
CA ARG A 178 4.55 17.02 0.69
C ARG A 178 5.23 15.91 -0.11
N SER A 179 4.50 14.91 -0.50
CA SER A 179 5.03 13.78 -1.26
C SER A 179 5.21 14.14 -2.74
N ASP A 180 6.24 13.58 -3.36
CA ASP A 180 6.39 13.66 -4.82
C ASP A 180 5.34 12.79 -5.54
N THR A 181 4.74 11.83 -4.82
CA THR A 181 3.65 10.98 -5.30
C THR A 181 2.30 11.61 -5.01
N LYS A 182 1.35 11.52 -5.96
CA LYS A 182 -0.02 12.02 -5.81
C LYS A 182 -0.98 10.96 -5.27
N THR A 183 -0.74 9.69 -5.57
CA THR A 183 -1.68 8.60 -5.34
C THR A 183 -1.28 7.75 -4.13
N PHE A 184 -2.25 7.54 -3.24
CA PHE A 184 -2.06 6.85 -1.97
C PHE A 184 -3.13 5.77 -1.82
N ALA A 185 -2.72 4.57 -1.40
CA ALA A 185 -3.60 3.44 -1.19
C ALA A 185 -3.66 3.06 0.29
N PHE A 186 -4.88 2.72 0.76
CA PHE A 186 -5.15 2.31 2.12
C PHE A 186 -6.13 1.14 2.15
N TYR A 187 -6.12 0.39 3.23
CA TYR A 187 -7.24 -0.45 3.64
C TYR A 187 -8.04 0.25 4.74
N GLU A 188 -9.34 0.03 4.76
CA GLU A 188 -10.17 0.51 5.85
C GLU A 188 -11.29 -0.47 6.19
N SER A 189 -11.61 -0.55 7.47
CA SER A 189 -12.72 -1.36 7.93
C SER A 189 -14.06 -0.68 7.58
N PRO A 190 -15.11 -1.45 7.29
CA PRO A 190 -16.41 -0.89 6.93
C PRO A 190 -16.99 0.01 8.03
N LYS A 191 -16.71 -0.30 9.30
CA LYS A 191 -17.17 0.51 10.44
C LYS A 191 -16.53 1.89 10.50
N ARG A 192 -15.37 2.09 9.85
CA ARG A 192 -14.60 3.34 9.89
C ARG A 192 -14.56 4.07 8.54
N ILE A 193 -15.12 3.48 7.48
CA ILE A 193 -15.05 4.07 6.15
C ILE A 193 -15.68 5.47 6.10
N MET A 194 -16.80 5.66 6.77
CA MET A 194 -17.46 6.98 6.84
C MET A 194 -16.61 8.00 7.60
N GLU A 195 -15.91 7.59 8.67
CA GLU A 195 -14.99 8.48 9.40
C GLU A 195 -13.83 8.94 8.51
N LEU A 196 -13.30 8.06 7.66
CA LEU A 196 -12.25 8.40 6.70
C LEU A 196 -12.75 9.45 5.70
N VAL A 197 -13.91 9.23 5.10
CA VAL A 197 -14.48 10.15 4.10
C VAL A 197 -14.79 11.51 4.75
N VAL A 198 -15.41 11.51 5.93
CA VAL A 198 -15.71 12.73 6.70
C VAL A 198 -14.43 13.48 7.07
N PHE A 199 -13.35 12.77 7.44
CA PHE A 199 -12.06 13.41 7.73
C PHE A 199 -11.54 14.23 6.54
N PHE A 200 -11.58 13.67 5.32
CA PHE A 200 -11.15 14.43 4.13
C PHE A 200 -12.07 15.60 3.80
N ALA A 201 -13.39 15.44 3.95
CA ALA A 201 -14.35 16.50 3.75
C ALA A 201 -14.17 17.66 4.77
N GLU A 202 -14.08 17.35 6.07
CA GLU A 202 -13.94 18.36 7.15
C GLU A 202 -12.60 19.10 7.09
N THR A 203 -11.53 18.43 6.68
CA THR A 203 -10.21 19.08 6.52
C THR A 203 -10.12 19.91 5.26
N LYS A 204 -11.19 19.96 4.43
CA LYS A 204 -11.21 20.64 3.12
C LYS A 204 -10.00 20.24 2.27
N ALA A 205 -9.64 18.95 2.35
CA ALA A 205 -8.56 18.41 1.58
C ALA A 205 -8.96 18.35 0.10
N ASP A 206 -8.20 19.01 -0.76
CA ASP A 206 -8.40 18.91 -2.22
C ASP A 206 -7.84 17.58 -2.72
N VAL A 207 -8.68 16.56 -2.61
CA VAL A 207 -8.38 15.18 -3.00
C VAL A 207 -9.54 14.59 -3.78
N GLN A 208 -9.22 13.60 -4.60
CA GLN A 208 -10.21 12.68 -5.16
C GLN A 208 -10.13 11.33 -4.43
N LEU A 209 -11.26 10.72 -4.21
CA LEU A 209 -11.36 9.42 -3.57
C LEU A 209 -11.87 8.36 -4.57
N CYS A 210 -11.31 7.17 -4.47
CA CYS A 210 -11.87 5.97 -5.06
C CYS A 210 -11.94 4.88 -3.99
N LEU A 211 -13.15 4.48 -3.62
CA LEU A 211 -13.41 3.45 -2.63
C LEU A 211 -13.91 2.20 -3.34
N CYS A 212 -13.16 1.11 -3.25
CA CYS A 212 -13.56 -0.20 -3.75
C CYS A 212 -14.08 -1.05 -2.60
N ASN A 213 -15.36 -1.43 -2.66
CA ASN A 213 -16.03 -2.24 -1.65
C ASN A 213 -16.28 -3.64 -2.18
N ASP A 214 -15.94 -4.65 -1.39
CA ASP A 214 -16.18 -6.07 -1.68
C ASP A 214 -15.70 -6.52 -3.06
N MET A 215 -14.50 -6.08 -3.46
CA MET A 215 -13.90 -6.47 -4.74
C MET A 215 -13.94 -7.98 -4.96
N THR A 216 -14.22 -8.37 -6.20
CA THR A 216 -14.36 -9.76 -6.66
C THR A 216 -15.59 -10.51 -6.11
N LYS A 217 -16.39 -9.90 -5.22
CA LYS A 217 -17.60 -10.47 -4.65
C LYS A 217 -18.86 -10.08 -5.44
N LEU A 218 -19.97 -10.77 -5.17
CA LEU A 218 -21.25 -10.56 -5.88
C LEU A 218 -21.76 -9.11 -5.86
N HIS A 219 -21.47 -8.38 -4.78
CA HIS A 219 -21.91 -7.00 -4.57
C HIS A 219 -20.76 -6.00 -4.61
N GLU A 220 -19.77 -6.29 -5.43
CA GLU A 220 -18.67 -5.36 -5.68
C GLU A 220 -19.19 -3.99 -6.13
N MET A 221 -18.69 -2.94 -5.49
CA MET A 221 -19.04 -1.55 -5.82
C MET A 221 -17.80 -0.65 -5.76
N THR A 222 -17.81 0.37 -6.59
CA THR A 222 -16.77 1.41 -6.58
C THR A 222 -17.42 2.79 -6.49
N PHE A 223 -16.96 3.61 -5.55
CA PHE A 223 -17.39 4.99 -5.34
C PHE A 223 -16.24 5.91 -5.72
N ARG A 224 -16.52 6.97 -6.48
CA ARG A 224 -15.50 7.92 -6.94
C ARG A 224 -16.01 9.35 -6.86
N GLY A 225 -15.09 10.29 -6.62
CA GLY A 225 -15.35 11.73 -6.62
C GLY A 225 -14.67 12.45 -5.47
N THR A 226 -15.09 13.67 -5.23
CA THR A 226 -14.72 14.44 -4.05
C THR A 226 -15.17 13.73 -2.76
N PRO A 227 -14.59 14.06 -1.60
CA PRO A 227 -15.06 13.48 -0.33
C PRO A 227 -16.55 13.65 -0.09
N GLU A 228 -17.14 14.80 -0.47
CA GLU A 228 -18.56 15.10 -0.34
C GLU A 228 -19.41 14.19 -1.23
N GLU A 229 -19.06 14.04 -2.50
CA GLU A 229 -19.77 13.18 -3.44
C GLU A 229 -19.70 11.71 -3.01
N VAL A 230 -18.53 11.24 -2.56
CA VAL A 230 -18.36 9.86 -2.07
C VAL A 230 -19.18 9.63 -0.80
N LYS A 231 -19.27 10.63 0.09
CA LYS A 231 -20.12 10.56 1.28
C LYS A 231 -21.58 10.37 0.89
N GLU A 232 -22.09 11.13 -0.07
CA GLU A 232 -23.46 11.00 -0.57
C GLU A 232 -23.73 9.64 -1.20
N GLN A 233 -22.78 9.14 -2.01
CA GLN A 233 -22.86 7.82 -2.63
C GLN A 233 -22.93 6.70 -1.57
N LEU A 234 -22.12 6.77 -0.52
CA LEU A 234 -22.13 5.80 0.58
C LEU A 234 -23.47 5.82 1.34
N LEU A 235 -24.01 7.01 1.63
CA LEU A 235 -25.28 7.17 2.30
C LEU A 235 -26.44 6.63 1.44
N SER A 236 -26.41 6.87 0.13
CA SER A 236 -27.42 6.37 -0.82
C SER A 236 -27.40 4.84 -0.94
N LYS A 237 -26.22 4.21 -0.87
CA LYS A 237 -26.10 2.76 -0.86
C LYS A 237 -26.82 2.13 0.34
N GLY A 238 -26.81 2.80 1.50
CA GLY A 238 -27.09 2.14 2.78
C GLY A 238 -26.03 1.05 3.07
N ASN A 239 -26.08 0.31 4.09
CA ASN A 239 -25.17 -0.83 4.38
C ASN A 239 -23.66 -0.61 4.07
N TYR A 240 -23.18 0.65 4.05
CA TYR A 240 -21.78 0.99 3.82
C TYR A 240 -20.88 0.48 4.96
N ASP A 241 -21.46 0.16 6.11
CA ASP A 241 -20.80 -0.38 7.29
C ASP A 241 -20.52 -1.90 7.21
N LYS A 242 -20.68 -2.50 6.02
CA LYS A 242 -20.43 -3.91 5.74
C LYS A 242 -19.39 -4.09 4.64
N GLY A 243 -18.82 -5.30 4.60
CA GLY A 243 -17.86 -5.68 3.59
C GLY A 243 -16.42 -5.27 3.94
N GLU A 244 -15.60 -5.07 2.92
CA GLU A 244 -14.18 -4.73 3.02
C GLU A 244 -13.88 -3.61 2.03
N TYR A 245 -13.04 -2.65 2.45
CA TYR A 245 -12.72 -1.48 1.63
C TYR A 245 -11.22 -1.39 1.33
N ALA A 246 -10.90 -1.19 0.05
CA ALA A 246 -9.66 -0.58 -0.38
C ALA A 246 -9.94 0.86 -0.82
N VAL A 247 -9.12 1.79 -0.37
CA VAL A 247 -9.31 3.23 -0.56
C VAL A 247 -8.12 3.79 -1.29
N ILE A 248 -8.37 4.44 -2.41
CA ILE A 248 -7.35 5.18 -3.14
C ILE A 248 -7.66 6.67 -3.01
N VAL A 249 -6.64 7.44 -2.70
CA VAL A 249 -6.71 8.91 -2.54
C VAL A 249 -5.73 9.53 -3.51
N GLU A 250 -6.21 10.42 -4.36
CA GLU A 250 -5.35 11.24 -5.19
C GLU A 250 -5.36 12.68 -4.68
N VAL A 251 -4.18 13.19 -4.32
CA VAL A 251 -4.01 14.58 -3.88
C VAL A 251 -3.89 15.46 -5.11
N GLN A 252 -4.77 16.48 -5.22
CA GLN A 252 -4.78 17.38 -6.36
C GLN A 252 -3.55 18.30 -6.37
N GLU A 253 -3.08 18.67 -7.55
CA GLU A 253 -1.84 19.42 -7.72
C GLU A 253 -1.84 20.74 -6.96
N ALA A 254 -2.96 21.46 -6.99
CA ALA A 254 -3.13 22.74 -6.27
C ALA A 254 -3.03 22.61 -4.74
N TYR A 255 -3.26 21.41 -4.20
CA TYR A 255 -3.20 21.15 -2.76
C TYR A 255 -1.83 20.65 -2.29
N ARG A 256 -0.98 20.24 -3.23
CA ARG A 256 0.38 19.77 -2.91
C ARG A 256 1.25 20.96 -2.51
N PHE A 257 2.11 20.73 -1.53
CA PHE A 257 3.24 21.64 -1.35
C PHE A 257 4.22 21.39 -2.48
N VAL A 258 4.26 22.31 -3.44
CA VAL A 258 5.36 22.35 -4.40
C VAL A 258 6.63 22.57 -3.58
N LYS A 259 7.52 21.57 -3.54
CA LYS A 259 8.91 21.85 -3.19
C LYS A 259 9.42 22.77 -4.30
N THR A 260 9.34 24.07 -4.09
CA THR A 260 10.28 24.94 -4.77
C THR A 260 11.66 24.43 -4.35
N GLU A 261 12.40 23.84 -5.30
CA GLU A 261 13.83 23.65 -5.09
C GLU A 261 14.38 25.03 -4.81
N HIS A 262 14.59 25.32 -3.53
CA HIS A 262 15.22 26.57 -3.18
C HIS A 262 16.65 26.47 -3.65
N THR A 263 16.96 27.24 -4.68
CA THR A 263 18.33 27.54 -5.08
C THR A 263 19.06 28.34 -3.98
N VAL A 264 18.35 28.78 -2.95
CA VAL A 264 18.83 29.66 -1.87
C VAL A 264 18.75 28.89 -0.53
N SER A 265 19.83 28.83 0.23
CA SER A 265 19.84 28.17 1.54
C SER A 265 18.90 28.86 2.55
N PRO A 266 18.44 28.17 3.60
CA PRO A 266 17.59 28.78 4.62
C PRO A 266 18.31 29.93 5.35
N GLU A 267 19.63 29.91 5.46
CA GLU A 267 20.42 31.00 5.99
C GLU A 267 20.37 32.25 5.08
N ALA A 268 20.50 32.05 3.77
CA ALA A 268 20.43 33.14 2.80
C ALA A 268 19.03 33.75 2.74
N LEU A 269 17.96 32.94 2.82
CA LEU A 269 16.58 33.41 2.86
C LEU A 269 16.29 34.20 4.16
N LEU A 270 16.81 33.76 5.30
CA LEU A 270 16.73 34.51 6.56
C LEU A 270 17.47 35.84 6.47
N MET A 271 18.64 35.89 5.85
CA MET A 271 19.38 37.11 5.64
C MET A 271 18.62 38.09 4.74
N GLU A 272 18.08 37.61 3.62
CA GLU A 272 17.26 38.38 2.69
C GLU A 272 16.05 38.99 3.43
N MET A 273 15.33 38.19 4.21
CA MET A 273 14.19 38.62 5.00
C MET A 273 14.57 39.70 6.03
N MET A 274 15.72 39.54 6.68
CA MET A 274 16.25 40.53 7.63
C MET A 274 16.56 41.87 6.94
N VAL A 275 17.23 41.81 5.81
CA VAL A 275 17.61 43.02 5.04
C VAL A 275 16.39 43.72 4.46
N ALA A 276 15.49 42.98 3.81
CA ALA A 276 14.30 43.51 3.13
C ALA A 276 13.32 44.20 4.12
N ASN A 277 13.24 43.68 5.35
CA ASN A 277 12.30 44.18 6.35
C ASN A 277 12.95 44.97 7.50
N GLY A 278 14.25 45.26 7.43
CA GLY A 278 15.01 45.96 8.46
C GLY A 278 15.02 45.25 9.82
N LEU A 279 14.94 43.90 9.82
CA LEU A 279 14.91 43.09 11.03
C LEU A 279 16.32 42.94 11.61
N THR A 280 16.46 43.22 12.90
CA THR A 280 17.77 43.17 13.57
C THR A 280 18.09 41.84 14.25
N ASN A 281 17.13 40.95 14.32
CA ASN A 281 17.34 39.61 14.92
C ASN A 281 16.75 38.48 14.09
N THR A 282 17.39 37.32 14.18
CA THR A 282 17.02 36.12 13.44
C THR A 282 15.68 35.51 13.87
N LYS A 283 15.21 35.78 15.10
CA LYS A 283 13.95 35.24 15.62
C LYS A 283 12.75 35.88 14.90
N ASP A 284 12.81 37.20 14.66
CA ASP A 284 11.76 37.90 13.94
C ASP A 284 11.73 37.53 12.47
N ALA A 285 12.91 37.32 11.86
CA ALA A 285 13.01 36.80 10.50
C ALA A 285 12.42 35.38 10.35
N VAL A 286 12.68 34.49 11.32
CA VAL A 286 12.05 33.15 11.35
C VAL A 286 10.52 33.25 11.44
N ASN A 287 9.99 34.15 12.31
CA ASN A 287 8.54 34.33 12.45
C ASN A 287 7.93 34.91 11.18
N ALA A 288 8.59 35.87 10.54
CA ALA A 288 8.13 36.47 9.28
C ALA A 288 8.09 35.45 8.16
N LEU A 289 9.13 34.61 8.01
CA LEU A 289 9.16 33.52 7.03
C LEU A 289 8.10 32.46 7.31
N LEU A 290 7.83 32.14 8.58
CA LEU A 290 6.77 31.18 8.91
C LEU A 290 5.35 31.71 8.62
N ALA A 291 5.19 33.00 8.51
CA ALA A 291 3.94 33.65 8.11
C ALA A 291 3.82 33.82 6.58
N ASP A 292 4.91 33.66 5.83
CA ASP A 292 4.91 33.74 4.37
C ASP A 292 4.32 32.47 3.77
N PRO A 293 3.22 32.54 2.99
CA PRO A 293 2.63 31.38 2.34
C PRO A 293 3.55 30.69 1.32
N ASN A 294 4.56 31.39 0.81
CA ASN A 294 5.55 30.85 -0.14
C ASN A 294 6.76 30.21 0.55
N ASN A 295 6.83 30.27 1.88
CA ASN A 295 7.93 29.64 2.61
C ASN A 295 7.81 28.11 2.60
N SER A 296 8.83 27.44 2.10
CA SER A 296 8.90 25.97 2.01
C SER A 296 9.75 25.34 3.12
N TYR A 297 10.43 26.12 3.94
CA TYR A 297 11.22 25.61 5.05
C TYR A 297 10.37 25.40 6.31
N SER A 298 10.61 24.26 6.96
CA SER A 298 9.96 23.95 8.25
C SER A 298 10.50 24.87 9.35
N LYS A 299 9.72 25.02 10.43
CA LYS A 299 10.15 25.77 11.62
C LYS A 299 11.47 25.29 12.21
N ASN A 300 11.76 23.98 12.12
CA ASN A 300 12.99 23.42 12.65
C ASN A 300 14.21 23.72 11.75
N GLU A 301 14.04 23.70 10.44
CA GLU A 301 15.07 24.08 9.48
C GLU A 301 15.44 25.57 9.63
N LEU A 302 14.45 26.46 9.70
CA LEU A 302 14.67 27.89 9.89
C LEU A 302 15.32 28.21 11.25
N LYS A 303 14.93 27.49 12.32
CA LYS A 303 15.61 27.66 13.64
C LYS A 303 17.05 27.16 13.62
N SER A 304 17.32 26.05 12.95
CA SER A 304 18.67 25.51 12.78
C SER A 304 19.55 26.48 11.99
N ALA A 305 19.03 27.01 10.88
CA ALA A 305 19.68 28.02 10.07
C ALA A 305 19.96 29.31 10.86
N ALA A 306 18.97 29.80 11.64
CA ALA A 306 19.15 30.95 12.50
C ALA A 306 20.25 30.75 13.57
N LEU A 307 20.40 29.52 14.08
CA LEU A 307 21.46 29.17 15.01
C LEU A 307 22.85 29.15 14.33
N ASN A 308 22.91 28.60 13.11
CA ASN A 308 24.12 28.58 12.28
C ASN A 308 24.60 30.01 11.95
N MET A 309 23.65 30.89 11.53
CA MET A 309 23.96 32.29 11.27
C MET A 309 24.56 33.02 12.50
N LYS A 310 24.02 32.76 13.70
CA LYS A 310 24.59 33.34 14.93
C LYS A 310 26.01 32.90 15.18
N LYS A 311 26.37 31.66 14.90
CA LYS A 311 27.75 31.16 15.03
C LYS A 311 28.70 31.76 14.00
N ILE A 312 28.19 32.09 12.81
CA ILE A 312 29.01 32.72 11.75
C ILE A 312 29.21 34.19 12.02
N LEU A 313 28.17 34.88 12.52
CA LEU A 313 28.19 36.34 12.75
C LEU A 313 28.88 36.74 14.09
N ASN A 314 28.94 35.82 15.06
CA ASN A 314 29.61 35.99 16.34
C ASN A 314 30.52 34.77 16.60
N PRO A 315 31.67 34.67 15.94
CA PRO A 315 32.61 33.58 16.10
C PRO A 315 33.25 33.51 17.51
#